data_bc8a0186e7cab2e2ae99121a055d10df
#
_entry.id   bc8a0186e7cab2e2ae99121a055d10df
#
_cell.length_a   1.000
_cell.length_b   1.000
_cell.length_c   1.000
_cell.angle_alpha   90.00
_cell.angle_beta   90.00
_cell.angle_gamma   90.00
#
_symmetry.space_group_name_H-M   'P 1'
#
loop_
_entity.id
_entity.type
_entity.pdbx_description
1 polymer ?
#
loop_
_entity_poly.entity_id
_entity_poly.type
_entity_poly.pdbx_seq_one_letter_code
_entity_poly.pdbx_strand_id
1 'polypeptide(L)'
;MIEAPISTPPKAYMDIIGPLINKAREFLEAGEKLQAIAFVGNLETNQTIPVLIQQESGEDKENSARTIQKMASIAEADFVFTIMEAWSLRADKVPQMDAIIEKYGSIGASPYAVDVCSLMLETKRGVWVAQPHIKPKGISKKKR
;
A
#
# COMPACT_ATOMS: atom_id res chain seq x y z
N MET A 1 -25.29 -4.48 6.89
CA MET A 1 -24.81 -4.55 6.91
C MET A 1 -23.87 -4.65 6.79
N ILE A 2 -23.48 -4.70 6.74
CA ILE A 2 -22.76 -4.76 6.63
C ILE A 2 -21.83 -5.03 6.88
N GLU A 3 -21.57 -5.32 7.35
CA GLU A 3 -20.64 -5.61 7.68
C GLU A 3 -19.61 -6.10 7.06
N ALA A 4 -19.49 -6.48 6.60
CA ALA A 4 -18.65 -6.84 5.60
C ALA A 4 -17.35 -6.21 5.48
N PRO A 5 -17.10 -5.19 6.08
CA PRO A 5 -15.86 -4.50 5.95
C PRO A 5 -14.65 -5.29 6.31
N ILE A 6 -14.84 -6.46 6.82
CA ILE A 6 -13.71 -7.19 7.28
C ILE A 6 -13.34 -8.31 6.37
N SER A 7 -13.77 -8.26 5.15
CA SER A 7 -13.42 -9.33 4.26
C SER A 7 -11.92 -9.32 4.00
N THR A 8 -11.36 -10.51 3.99
CA THR A 8 -9.98 -10.69 3.57
C THR A 8 -9.99 -11.21 2.15
N PRO A 9 -8.90 -10.98 1.41
CA PRO A 9 -8.81 -11.55 0.06
C PRO A 9 -8.90 -13.06 0.08
N PRO A 10 -9.38 -13.67 -1.01
CA PRO A 10 -9.39 -15.13 -1.08
C PRO A 10 -8.00 -15.73 -0.84
N LYS A 11 -8.00 -16.94 -0.32
CA LYS A 11 -6.77 -17.62 0.09
C LYS A 11 -5.74 -17.71 -1.03
N ALA A 12 -6.18 -17.93 -2.25
CA ALA A 12 -5.25 -18.04 -3.38
C ALA A 12 -4.38 -16.80 -3.53
N TYR A 13 -4.96 -15.62 -3.34
CA TYR A 13 -4.20 -14.39 -3.38
C TYR A 13 -3.32 -14.24 -2.13
N MET A 14 -3.87 -14.57 -0.97
CA MET A 14 -3.13 -14.43 0.28
C MET A 14 -1.89 -15.32 0.31
N ASP A 15 -1.95 -16.48 -0.32
CA ASP A 15 -0.79 -17.36 -0.40
C ASP A 15 0.38 -16.71 -1.13
N ILE A 16 0.08 -15.84 -2.08
CA ILE A 16 1.12 -15.14 -2.83
C ILE A 16 1.53 -13.85 -2.15
N ILE A 17 0.57 -13.04 -1.73
CA ILE A 17 0.91 -11.73 -1.19
C ILE A 17 1.36 -11.77 0.28
N GLY A 18 1.00 -12.81 1.03
CA GLY A 18 1.41 -12.92 2.42
C GLY A 18 2.91 -12.80 2.63
N PRO A 19 3.71 -13.58 1.90
CA PRO A 19 5.18 -13.45 2.01
C PRO A 19 5.67 -12.06 1.63
N LEU A 20 5.02 -11.40 0.67
CA LEU A 20 5.40 -10.04 0.27
C LEU A 20 5.11 -9.04 1.39
N ILE A 21 3.97 -9.21 2.06
CA ILE A 21 3.62 -8.37 3.20
C ILE A 21 4.62 -8.56 4.33
N ASN A 22 5.00 -9.80 4.60
CA ASN A 22 5.98 -10.08 5.64
C ASN A 22 7.33 -9.46 5.34
N LYS A 23 7.74 -9.50 4.07
CA LYS A 23 8.99 -8.88 3.66
C LYS A 23 8.97 -7.37 3.89
N ALA A 24 7.86 -6.73 3.53
CA ALA A 24 7.71 -5.29 3.76
C ALA A 24 7.77 -4.97 5.24
N ARG A 25 7.12 -5.80 6.06
CA ARG A 25 7.15 -5.61 7.51
C ARG A 25 8.58 -5.70 8.04
N GLU A 26 9.36 -6.65 7.55
CA GLU A 26 10.75 -6.80 7.98
C GLU A 26 11.57 -5.55 7.67
N PHE A 27 11.40 -4.99 6.45
CA PHE A 27 12.10 -3.76 6.10
C PHE A 27 11.73 -2.61 7.03
N LEU A 28 10.44 -2.45 7.29
CA LEU A 28 9.97 -1.35 8.14
C LEU A 28 10.43 -1.52 9.58
N GLU A 29 10.44 -2.75 10.08
CA GLU A 29 10.90 -3.01 11.45
C GLU A 29 12.40 -2.79 11.58
N ALA A 30 13.13 -3.00 10.49
CA ALA A 30 14.56 -2.71 10.47
C ALA A 30 14.85 -1.22 10.34
N GLY A 31 13.82 -0.41 10.15
CA GLY A 31 13.99 1.03 10.01
C GLY A 31 14.38 1.47 8.61
N GLU A 32 14.26 0.59 7.63
CA GLU A 32 14.60 0.92 6.26
C GLU A 32 13.41 1.58 5.57
N LYS A 33 13.73 2.41 4.59
CA LYS A 33 12.70 3.08 3.80
C LYS A 33 12.14 2.10 2.77
N LEU A 34 10.83 2.03 2.70
CA LEU A 34 10.16 1.13 1.79
C LEU A 34 9.96 1.81 0.44
N GLN A 35 10.53 1.23 -0.61
CA GLN A 35 10.31 1.69 -1.97
C GLN A 35 8.91 1.29 -2.42
N ALA A 36 8.15 2.23 -3.00
CA ALA A 36 6.84 1.91 -3.54
C ALA A 36 7.00 0.91 -4.69
N ILE A 37 6.22 -0.15 -4.66
CA ILE A 37 6.36 -1.24 -5.60
C ILE A 37 5.01 -1.90 -5.86
N ALA A 38 4.78 -2.28 -7.11
CA ALA A 38 3.61 -3.05 -7.50
C ALA A 38 4.06 -4.42 -7.96
N PHE A 39 3.31 -5.45 -7.56
CA PHE A 39 3.55 -6.82 -8.00
C PHE A 39 2.42 -7.22 -8.93
N VAL A 40 2.76 -7.46 -10.19
CA VAL A 40 1.81 -7.89 -11.21
C VAL A 40 1.81 -9.40 -11.20
N GLY A 41 0.70 -10.01 -10.89
CA GLY A 41 0.67 -11.43 -10.61
C GLY A 41 -0.30 -12.25 -11.43
N ASN A 42 0.03 -13.52 -11.56
CA ASN A 42 -0.79 -14.51 -12.24
C ASN A 42 -0.96 -15.72 -11.33
N LEU A 43 -2.21 -16.02 -10.97
CA LEU A 43 -2.50 -17.12 -10.04
C LEU A 43 -2.18 -18.50 -10.62
N GLU A 44 -2.38 -18.67 -11.91
CA GLU A 44 -2.13 -19.97 -12.52
C GLU A 44 -0.65 -20.37 -12.46
N THR A 45 0.23 -19.39 -12.71
CA THR A 45 1.66 -19.65 -12.73
C THR A 45 2.32 -19.37 -11.39
N ASN A 46 1.60 -18.75 -10.45
CA ASN A 46 2.13 -18.29 -9.16
C ASN A 46 3.30 -17.34 -9.32
N GLN A 47 3.35 -16.64 -10.45
CA GLN A 47 4.44 -15.69 -10.71
C GLN A 47 3.99 -14.27 -10.39
N THR A 48 4.95 -13.48 -9.91
CA THR A 48 4.75 -12.04 -9.73
C THR A 48 5.92 -11.32 -10.38
N ILE A 49 5.60 -10.19 -11.01
CA ILE A 49 6.60 -9.32 -11.62
C ILE A 49 6.62 -8.02 -10.84
N PRO A 50 7.73 -7.67 -10.20
CA PRO A 50 7.81 -6.42 -9.47
C PRO A 50 8.01 -5.24 -10.40
N VAL A 51 7.28 -4.16 -10.15
CA VAL A 51 7.41 -2.92 -10.90
C VAL A 51 7.59 -1.80 -9.89
N LEU A 52 8.74 -1.14 -9.91
CA LEU A 52 8.98 -0.03 -9.02
C LEU A 52 8.13 1.17 -9.43
N ILE A 53 7.58 1.84 -8.44
CA ILE A 53 6.72 2.99 -8.69
C ILE A 53 7.53 4.24 -8.41
N GLN A 54 7.70 5.07 -9.45
CA GLN A 54 8.37 6.36 -9.31
C GLN A 54 7.33 7.40 -8.96
N GLN A 55 7.62 8.22 -7.96
CA GLN A 55 6.64 9.17 -7.45
C GLN A 55 7.15 10.60 -7.39
N GLU A 56 8.31 10.88 -7.97
CA GLU A 56 8.91 12.20 -7.83
C GLU A 56 8.23 13.28 -8.65
N SER A 57 7.54 12.90 -9.72
CA SER A 57 6.82 13.84 -10.55
C SER A 57 5.53 13.22 -11.06
N GLY A 58 4.65 14.06 -11.61
CA GLY A 58 3.43 13.54 -12.23
C GLY A 58 3.75 12.65 -13.42
N GLU A 59 4.79 12.99 -14.16
CA GLU A 59 5.21 12.18 -15.31
C GLU A 59 5.71 10.80 -14.85
N ASP A 60 6.46 10.76 -13.74
CA ASP A 60 6.92 9.50 -13.19
C ASP A 60 5.75 8.61 -12.79
N LYS A 61 4.72 9.20 -12.17
CA LYS A 61 3.54 8.45 -11.77
C LYS A 61 2.81 7.88 -12.95
N GLU A 62 2.67 8.67 -14.03
CA GLU A 62 2.02 8.20 -15.24
C GLU A 62 2.81 7.08 -15.92
N ASN A 63 4.13 7.22 -15.96
CA ASN A 63 4.98 6.21 -16.56
C ASN A 63 4.92 4.90 -15.78
N SER A 64 4.89 4.99 -14.45
CA SER A 64 4.76 3.80 -13.61
C SER A 64 3.43 3.11 -13.86
N ALA A 65 2.34 3.89 -13.93
CA ALA A 65 1.03 3.33 -14.19
C ALA A 65 0.97 2.62 -15.54
N ARG A 66 1.56 3.22 -16.57
CA ARG A 66 1.61 2.61 -17.90
C ARG A 66 2.42 1.33 -17.89
N THR A 67 3.54 1.33 -17.17
CA THR A 67 4.39 0.14 -17.06
C THR A 67 3.62 -0.99 -16.40
N ILE A 68 2.91 -0.68 -15.32
CA ILE A 68 2.09 -1.69 -14.63
C ILE A 68 1.04 -2.26 -15.58
N GLN A 69 0.33 -1.42 -16.32
CA GLN A 69 -0.68 -1.86 -17.25
C GLN A 69 -0.09 -2.74 -18.35
N LYS A 70 1.06 -2.34 -18.87
CA LYS A 70 1.72 -3.09 -19.92
C LYS A 70 2.18 -4.46 -19.41
N MET A 71 2.77 -4.50 -18.24
CA MET A 71 3.23 -5.76 -17.66
C MET A 71 2.05 -6.65 -17.32
N ALA A 72 0.95 -6.09 -16.85
CA ALA A 72 -0.25 -6.85 -16.57
C ALA A 72 -0.81 -7.51 -17.82
N SER A 73 -0.76 -6.79 -18.93
CA SER A 73 -1.23 -7.34 -20.20
C SER A 73 -0.33 -8.46 -20.71
N ILE A 74 0.97 -8.23 -20.66
CA ILE A 74 1.95 -9.23 -21.14
C ILE A 74 1.90 -10.50 -20.30
N ALA A 75 1.78 -10.35 -18.99
CA ALA A 75 1.77 -11.48 -18.07
C ALA A 75 0.40 -12.14 -17.92
N GLU A 76 -0.62 -11.58 -18.58
CA GLU A 76 -2.00 -12.02 -18.39
C GLU A 76 -2.35 -12.06 -16.91
N ALA A 77 -2.12 -10.93 -16.25
CA ALA A 77 -2.23 -10.86 -14.80
C ALA A 77 -3.65 -11.00 -14.31
N ASP A 78 -3.79 -11.67 -13.16
CA ASP A 78 -5.06 -11.80 -12.46
C ASP A 78 -5.19 -10.73 -11.39
N PHE A 79 -4.08 -10.16 -10.95
CA PHE A 79 -4.11 -9.16 -9.88
C PHE A 79 -2.89 -8.26 -9.94
N VAL A 80 -3.02 -7.11 -9.27
CA VAL A 80 -1.90 -6.20 -9.01
C VAL A 80 -1.92 -5.92 -7.52
N PHE A 81 -0.79 -6.15 -6.85
CA PHE A 81 -0.64 -5.89 -5.42
C PHE A 81 0.39 -4.79 -5.22
N THR A 82 -0.04 -3.69 -4.61
CA THR A 82 0.79 -2.52 -4.43
C THR A 82 1.11 -2.30 -2.96
N ILE A 83 2.39 -2.01 -2.67
CA ILE A 83 2.86 -1.69 -1.33
C ILE A 83 3.56 -0.35 -1.40
N MET A 84 3.20 0.58 -0.52
CA MET A 84 3.86 1.87 -0.46
C MET A 84 3.66 2.51 0.91
N GLU A 85 4.57 3.40 1.29
CA GLU A 85 4.37 4.21 2.48
C GLU A 85 3.46 5.38 2.12
N ALA A 86 2.63 5.77 3.07
CA ALA A 86 1.68 6.85 2.84
C ALA A 86 1.39 7.55 4.16
N TRP A 87 0.68 8.66 4.06
CA TRP A 87 0.19 9.39 5.22
C TRP A 87 -1.30 9.15 5.37
N SER A 88 -1.74 9.03 6.60
CA SER A 88 -3.17 8.97 6.90
C SER A 88 -3.44 9.88 8.09
N LEU A 89 -4.69 10.23 8.32
CA LEU A 89 -5.06 11.01 9.50
C LEU A 89 -5.34 10.08 10.66
N ARG A 90 -5.07 10.57 11.88
CA ARG A 90 -5.55 9.88 13.08
C ARG A 90 -7.05 9.67 12.94
N ALA A 91 -7.54 8.54 13.44
CA ALA A 91 -8.94 8.18 13.27
C ALA A 91 -9.90 9.26 13.79
N ASP A 92 -9.54 9.90 14.91
CA ASP A 92 -10.41 10.93 15.49
C ASP A 92 -10.43 12.22 14.68
N LYS A 93 -9.55 12.37 13.70
CA LYS A 93 -9.47 13.58 12.88
C LYS A 93 -10.03 13.39 11.48
N VAL A 94 -10.41 12.17 11.11
CA VAL A 94 -10.93 11.90 9.77
C VAL A 94 -12.14 12.76 9.42
N PRO A 95 -13.10 13.01 10.32
CA PRO A 95 -14.23 13.88 9.98
C PRO A 95 -13.85 15.30 9.65
N GLN A 96 -12.63 15.71 10.00
CA GLN A 96 -12.15 17.07 9.77
C GLN A 96 -11.15 17.16 8.62
N MET A 97 -11.10 16.12 7.80
CA MET A 97 -10.08 16.01 6.74
C MET A 97 -10.03 17.23 5.84
N ASP A 98 -11.18 17.69 5.36
CA ASP A 98 -11.22 18.83 4.43
C ASP A 98 -10.64 20.09 5.08
N ALA A 99 -11.01 20.35 6.33
CA ALA A 99 -10.51 21.53 7.05
C ALA A 99 -9.00 21.43 7.29
N ILE A 100 -8.52 20.21 7.57
CA ILE A 100 -7.10 20.00 7.83
C ILE A 100 -6.29 20.21 6.55
N ILE A 101 -6.76 19.69 5.43
CA ILE A 101 -6.07 19.89 4.15
C ILE A 101 -6.05 21.36 3.79
N GLU A 102 -7.16 22.07 4.02
CA GLU A 102 -7.22 23.48 3.72
C GLU A 102 -6.23 24.28 4.57
N LYS A 103 -6.14 23.94 5.87
CA LYS A 103 -5.28 24.68 6.78
C LYS A 103 -3.80 24.40 6.56
N TYR A 104 -3.43 23.14 6.34
CA TYR A 104 -2.03 22.72 6.29
C TYR A 104 -1.52 22.44 4.90
N GLY A 105 -2.40 22.40 3.91
CA GLY A 105 -2.02 22.11 2.52
C GLY A 105 -2.09 20.64 2.14
N SER A 106 -1.86 19.75 3.10
CA SER A 106 -1.93 18.32 2.88
C SER A 106 -2.06 17.59 4.21
N ILE A 107 -2.43 16.33 4.16
CA ILE A 107 -2.49 15.49 5.35
C ILE A 107 -1.10 15.33 5.96
N GLY A 108 -0.10 15.08 5.10
CA GLY A 108 1.26 14.86 5.57
C GLY A 108 1.89 16.04 6.27
N ALA A 109 1.45 17.27 5.94
CA ALA A 109 1.96 18.48 6.56
C ALA A 109 1.27 18.80 7.90
N SER A 110 0.22 18.07 8.25
CA SER A 110 -0.52 18.35 9.48
C SER A 110 0.09 17.61 10.67
N PRO A 111 -0.17 18.12 11.91
CA PRO A 111 0.31 17.41 13.10
C PRO A 111 -0.50 16.14 13.39
N TYR A 112 -1.53 15.89 12.64
CA TYR A 112 -2.40 14.71 12.84
C TYR A 112 -2.07 13.58 11.87
N ALA A 113 -1.03 13.72 11.08
CA ALA A 113 -0.63 12.70 10.14
C ALA A 113 0.00 11.51 10.85
N VAL A 114 -0.30 10.31 10.36
CA VAL A 114 0.36 9.10 10.84
C VAL A 114 0.92 8.37 9.63
N ASP A 115 2.05 7.72 9.84
CA ASP A 115 2.67 6.91 8.79
C ASP A 115 1.94 5.60 8.68
N VAL A 116 1.59 5.23 7.47
CA VAL A 116 0.96 3.93 7.22
C VAL A 116 1.68 3.24 6.06
N CYS A 117 1.60 1.93 6.08
CA CYS A 117 2.00 1.12 4.94
C CYS A 117 0.71 0.82 4.17
N SER A 118 0.58 1.37 2.97
CA SER A 118 -0.61 1.15 2.17
C SER A 118 -0.45 -0.15 1.38
N LEU A 119 -1.39 -1.06 1.56
CA LEU A 119 -1.43 -2.34 0.87
C LEU A 119 -2.71 -2.37 0.06
N MET A 120 -2.58 -2.55 -1.25
CA MET A 120 -3.76 -2.57 -2.11
C MET A 120 -3.68 -3.76 -3.06
N LEU A 121 -4.69 -4.61 -3.01
CA LEU A 121 -4.81 -5.74 -3.92
C LEU A 121 -5.97 -5.47 -4.87
N GLU A 122 -5.68 -5.40 -6.16
CA GLU A 122 -6.68 -5.17 -7.19
C GLU A 122 -6.86 -6.43 -8.02
N THR A 123 -8.10 -6.90 -8.14
CA THR A 123 -8.43 -8.09 -8.90
C THR A 123 -9.72 -7.84 -9.67
N LYS A 124 -10.09 -8.78 -10.53
CA LYS A 124 -11.38 -8.68 -11.23
C LYS A 124 -12.56 -8.80 -10.28
N ARG A 125 -12.36 -9.35 -9.10
CA ARG A 125 -13.41 -9.53 -8.12
C ARG A 125 -13.58 -8.36 -7.19
N GLY A 126 -12.63 -7.46 -7.15
CA GLY A 126 -12.70 -6.30 -6.27
C GLY A 126 -11.34 -5.84 -5.83
N VAL A 127 -11.37 -4.89 -4.91
CA VAL A 127 -10.16 -4.26 -4.39
C VAL A 127 -10.17 -4.38 -2.88
N TRP A 128 -9.05 -4.79 -2.30
CA TRP A 128 -8.86 -4.86 -0.86
C TRP A 128 -7.74 -3.90 -0.48
N VAL A 129 -7.98 -3.11 0.55
CA VAL A 129 -7.01 -2.11 1.02
C VAL A 129 -6.80 -2.29 2.50
N ALA A 130 -5.55 -2.20 2.94
CA ALA A 130 -5.21 -2.17 4.35
C ALA A 130 -4.15 -1.11 4.55
N GLN A 131 -4.19 -0.43 5.70
CA GLN A 131 -3.26 0.64 6.00
C GLN A 131 -2.75 0.52 7.43
N PRO A 132 -1.96 -0.53 7.74
CA PRO A 132 -1.39 -0.64 9.08
C PRO A 132 -0.46 0.52 9.37
N HIS A 133 -0.51 1.00 10.60
CA HIS A 133 0.34 2.09 11.03
C HIS A 133 1.78 1.65 11.16
N ILE A 134 2.71 2.54 10.80
CA ILE A 134 4.14 2.30 10.94
C ILE A 134 4.57 2.91 12.26
N LYS A 135 5.14 2.10 13.15
CA LYS A 135 5.61 2.59 14.43
C LYS A 135 6.96 3.25 14.25
N PRO A 136 7.16 4.43 14.85
CA PRO A 136 8.48 5.06 14.84
C PRO A 136 9.51 4.13 15.47
N LYS A 137 10.62 3.95 14.78
CA LYS A 137 11.64 3.01 15.19
C LYS A 137 12.15 3.21 16.60
N GLY A 138 12.50 4.45 16.95
CA GLY A 138 13.05 4.74 18.27
C GLY A 138 12.05 4.48 19.39
N ILE A 139 10.81 4.85 19.18
CA ILE A 139 9.78 4.67 20.18
C ILE A 139 9.49 3.19 20.40
N SER A 140 9.42 2.44 19.32
CA SER A 140 9.16 1.02 19.42
C SER A 140 10.22 0.31 20.27
N LYS A 141 11.47 0.68 20.10
CA LYS A 141 12.54 0.08 20.87
C LYS A 141 12.50 0.46 22.34
N LYS A 142 12.12 1.69 22.62
CA LYS A 142 12.09 2.16 24.00
C LYS A 142 11.03 1.49 24.86
N LYS A 143 10.05 0.92 24.23
CA LYS A 143 8.98 0.25 24.97
C LYS A 143 9.31 -1.14 25.42
N ARG A 144 10.48 -1.59 25.10
CA ARG A 144 10.91 -2.92 25.54
C ARG A 144 11.77 -2.90 26.81
#